data_9ead579d4ef9e6f34a004f1dce3ee5fa
#
_entry.id   9ead579d4ef9e6f34a004f1dce3ee5fa
#
_cell.length_a   1.000
_cell.length_b   1.000
_cell.length_c   1.000
_cell.angle_alpha   90.00
_cell.angle_beta   90.00
_cell.angle_gamma   90.00
#
_symmetry.space_group_name_H-M   'P 1'
#
loop_
_entity.id
_entity.type
_entity.pdbx_description
1 polymer ?
#
loop_
_entity_poly.entity_id
_entity_poly.type
_entity_poly.pdbx_seq_one_letter_code
_entity_poly.pdbx_strand_id
1 'polypeptide(L)'
;QMCIRDSVQAVCVREIGQGVIPNDVLTEVTGPGIVHTTIEQWNHFMDDGAIFKILVDRLDMRTVGVAMARVSTSSDAPTPWEIATLHVLPEARNCGASDNLLDACIGNRSAYVWVFADNARAISFYQRHGFHVDAADGAVDDSLGGVELQRLIREDIIESQ
;
A
#
# COMPACT_ATOMS: atom_id res chain seq x y z
N GLN A 1 -13.58 0.83 -14.98
CA GLN A 1 -13.05 0.25 -13.73
C GLN A 1 -11.76 0.95 -13.24
N MET A 2 -10.94 1.51 -14.12
CA MET A 2 -9.68 2.16 -13.74
C MET A 2 -9.85 3.46 -12.95
N CYS A 3 -10.79 4.33 -13.31
CA CYS A 3 -11.05 5.58 -12.58
C CYS A 3 -11.43 5.40 -11.09
N ILE A 4 -12.00 4.25 -10.73
CA ILE A 4 -12.48 3.97 -9.36
C ILE A 4 -11.31 3.59 -8.43
N ARG A 5 -10.33 2.84 -8.93
CA ARG A 5 -9.09 2.49 -8.19
C ARG A 5 -8.33 3.75 -7.78
N ASP A 6 -8.19 4.67 -8.72
CA ASP A 6 -7.45 5.91 -8.54
C ASP A 6 -8.12 6.83 -7.53
N SER A 7 -9.46 6.80 -7.48
CA SER A 7 -10.24 7.52 -6.45
C SER A 7 -9.95 6.99 -5.05
N VAL A 8 -9.86 5.68 -4.86
CA VAL A 8 -9.54 5.07 -3.55
C VAL A 8 -8.13 5.48 -3.12
N GLN A 9 -7.15 5.36 -4.01
CA GLN A 9 -5.78 5.74 -3.70
C GLN A 9 -5.68 7.24 -3.37
N ALA A 10 -6.25 8.11 -4.20
CA ALA A 10 -6.20 9.55 -3.99
C ALA A 10 -6.84 9.96 -2.66
N VAL A 11 -8.00 9.40 -2.31
CA VAL A 11 -8.66 9.67 -1.03
C VAL A 11 -7.78 9.23 0.14
N CYS A 12 -7.25 8.01 0.09
CA CYS A 12 -6.41 7.47 1.17
C CYS A 12 -5.08 8.24 1.31
N VAL A 13 -4.43 8.59 0.19
CA VAL A 13 -3.18 9.39 0.22
C VAL A 13 -3.44 10.78 0.78
N ARG A 14 -4.56 11.42 0.43
CA ARG A 14 -4.92 12.71 1.02
C ARG A 14 -5.13 12.61 2.53
N GLU A 15 -5.80 11.57 3.00
CA GLU A 15 -6.05 11.36 4.42
C GLU A 15 -4.74 11.18 5.21
N ILE A 16 -3.88 10.27 4.78
CA ILE A 16 -2.62 9.98 5.48
C ILE A 16 -1.57 11.06 5.27
N GLY A 17 -1.60 11.78 4.15
CA GLY A 17 -0.66 12.84 3.81
C GLY A 17 -1.01 14.20 4.43
N GLN A 18 -2.25 14.38 4.92
CA GLN A 18 -2.66 15.64 5.49
C GLN A 18 -1.87 15.97 6.75
N GLY A 19 -1.17 17.11 6.73
CA GLY A 19 -0.28 17.54 7.81
C GLY A 19 1.11 16.90 7.80
N VAL A 20 1.39 15.95 6.90
CA VAL A 20 2.68 15.26 6.73
C VAL A 20 3.32 15.67 5.42
N ILE A 21 2.55 15.67 4.33
CA ILE A 21 3.00 16.10 3.00
C ILE A 21 2.66 17.59 2.82
N PRO A 22 3.58 18.43 2.26
CA PRO A 22 3.24 19.80 1.88
C PRO A 22 2.00 19.85 0.99
N ASN A 23 1.11 20.84 1.21
CA ASN A 23 -0.19 20.90 0.55
C ASN A 23 -0.13 21.00 -0.98
N ASP A 24 0.87 21.69 -1.51
CA ASP A 24 1.10 21.80 -2.96
C ASP A 24 1.50 20.44 -3.56
N VAL A 25 2.40 19.72 -2.92
CA VAL A 25 2.80 18.35 -3.29
C VAL A 25 1.62 17.39 -3.17
N LEU A 26 0.87 17.45 -2.07
CA LEU A 26 -0.30 16.59 -1.84
C LEU A 26 -1.37 16.81 -2.93
N THR A 27 -1.59 18.05 -3.33
CA THR A 27 -2.52 18.39 -4.43
C THR A 27 -2.06 17.81 -5.76
N GLU A 28 -0.78 17.86 -6.04
CA GLU A 28 -0.19 17.31 -7.26
C GLU A 28 -0.31 15.78 -7.31
N VAL A 29 0.16 15.07 -6.26
CA VAL A 29 0.18 13.59 -6.22
C VAL A 29 -1.19 12.95 -6.06
N THR A 30 -2.24 13.72 -5.76
CA THR A 30 -3.63 13.25 -5.70
C THR A 30 -4.51 13.87 -6.79
N GLY A 31 -3.94 14.66 -7.69
CA GLY A 31 -4.65 15.33 -8.77
C GLY A 31 -4.92 14.44 -9.98
N PRO A 32 -5.80 14.86 -10.88
CA PRO A 32 -6.18 14.08 -12.06
C PRO A 32 -5.02 13.82 -13.05
N GLY A 33 -4.00 14.66 -13.05
CA GLY A 33 -2.81 14.47 -13.89
C GLY A 33 -1.98 13.23 -13.51
N ILE A 34 -1.88 12.92 -12.23
CA ILE A 34 -1.12 11.76 -11.75
C ILE A 34 -1.88 10.44 -11.98
N VAL A 35 -3.20 10.49 -12.09
CA VAL A 35 -4.06 9.31 -12.28
C VAL A 35 -3.65 8.54 -13.53
N HIS A 36 -3.44 9.24 -14.64
CA HIS A 36 -3.06 8.59 -15.91
C HIS A 36 -1.70 7.90 -15.81
N THR A 37 -0.70 8.57 -15.26
CA THR A 37 0.65 8.00 -15.05
C THR A 37 0.61 6.79 -14.11
N THR A 38 -0.19 6.87 -13.04
CA THR A 38 -0.37 5.75 -12.10
C THR A 38 -1.00 4.54 -12.79
N ILE A 39 -1.99 4.75 -13.66
CA ILE A 39 -2.62 3.68 -14.43
C ILE A 39 -1.62 2.97 -15.34
N GLU A 40 -0.82 3.73 -16.10
CA GLU A 40 0.20 3.16 -16.97
C GLU A 40 1.23 2.36 -16.19
N GLN A 41 1.69 2.89 -15.07
CA GLN A 41 2.63 2.22 -14.19
C GLN A 41 2.05 0.91 -13.62
N TRP A 42 0.80 0.92 -13.18
CA TRP A 42 0.15 -0.28 -12.64
C TRP A 42 -0.10 -1.34 -13.70
N ASN A 43 -0.46 -0.94 -14.92
CA ASN A 43 -0.58 -1.87 -16.03
C ASN A 43 0.76 -2.56 -16.32
N HIS A 44 1.85 -1.81 -16.31
CA HIS A 44 3.20 -2.35 -16.49
C HIS A 44 3.55 -3.35 -15.37
N PHE A 45 3.27 -3.04 -14.11
CA PHE A 45 3.48 -3.99 -13.01
C PHE A 45 2.62 -5.25 -13.14
N MET A 46 1.39 -5.15 -13.62
CA MET A 46 0.55 -6.33 -13.86
C MET A 46 1.09 -7.19 -14.99
N ASP A 47 1.63 -6.61 -16.03
CA ASP A 47 2.30 -7.32 -17.14
C ASP A 47 3.56 -8.05 -16.64
N ASP A 48 4.23 -7.51 -15.64
CA ASP A 48 5.39 -8.11 -14.96
C ASP A 48 5.02 -9.11 -13.85
N GLY A 49 3.73 -9.46 -13.71
CA GLY A 49 3.25 -10.49 -12.78
C GLY A 49 2.86 -9.98 -11.39
N ALA A 50 2.64 -8.68 -11.20
CA ALA A 50 2.12 -8.15 -9.95
C ALA A 50 0.72 -8.72 -9.64
N ILE A 51 0.45 -8.96 -8.37
CA ILE A 51 -0.86 -9.38 -7.87
C ILE A 51 -1.65 -8.12 -7.54
N PHE A 52 -2.78 -7.97 -8.18
CA PHE A 52 -3.69 -6.83 -7.95
C PHE A 52 -5.04 -7.34 -7.46
N LYS A 53 -5.54 -6.76 -6.38
CA LYS A 53 -6.84 -7.08 -5.77
C LYS A 53 -7.64 -5.81 -5.53
N ILE A 54 -8.94 -5.93 -5.72
CA ILE A 54 -9.91 -4.87 -5.37
C ILE A 54 -10.93 -5.40 -4.38
N LEU A 55 -11.36 -4.52 -3.50
CA LEU A 55 -12.45 -4.76 -2.57
C LEU A 55 -13.68 -4.00 -3.08
N VAL A 56 -14.79 -4.70 -3.25
CA VAL A 56 -16.04 -4.15 -3.79
C VAL A 56 -17.13 -4.24 -2.73
N ASP A 57 -17.79 -3.12 -2.47
CA ASP A 57 -19.04 -3.12 -1.69
C ASP A 57 -20.14 -3.80 -2.50
N ARG A 58 -20.78 -4.81 -1.90
CA ARG A 58 -21.82 -5.58 -2.58
C ARG A 58 -23.15 -4.86 -2.73
N LEU A 59 -23.39 -3.83 -1.95
CA LEU A 59 -24.65 -3.10 -1.98
C LEU A 59 -24.75 -2.17 -3.19
N ASP A 60 -23.68 -1.47 -3.51
CA ASP A 60 -23.66 -0.50 -4.60
C ASP A 60 -22.61 -0.80 -5.68
N MET A 61 -21.90 -1.92 -5.56
CA MET A 61 -20.85 -2.37 -6.48
C MET A 61 -19.68 -1.38 -6.60
N ARG A 62 -19.50 -0.51 -5.63
CA ARG A 62 -18.43 0.47 -5.61
C ARG A 62 -17.12 -0.15 -5.09
N THR A 63 -16.01 0.19 -5.73
CA THR A 63 -14.68 -0.17 -5.22
C THR A 63 -14.37 0.66 -3.98
N VAL A 64 -14.08 -0.01 -2.87
CA VAL A 64 -13.80 0.59 -1.56
C VAL A 64 -12.40 0.27 -1.04
N GLY A 65 -11.65 -0.57 -1.74
CA GLY A 65 -10.28 -0.88 -1.39
C GLY A 65 -9.48 -1.42 -2.56
N VAL A 66 -8.17 -1.25 -2.52
CA VAL A 66 -7.22 -1.75 -3.51
C VAL A 66 -5.95 -2.25 -2.81
N ALA A 67 -5.36 -3.31 -3.34
CA ALA A 67 -4.04 -3.77 -2.94
C ALA A 67 -3.25 -4.27 -4.15
N MET A 68 -1.96 -4.02 -4.13
CA MET A 68 -1.02 -4.53 -5.12
C MET A 68 0.25 -5.03 -4.43
N ALA A 69 0.67 -6.24 -4.79
CA ALA A 69 1.96 -6.78 -4.43
C ALA A 69 2.74 -7.14 -5.70
N ARG A 70 4.04 -6.94 -5.66
CA ARG A 70 4.94 -7.21 -6.78
C ARG A 70 6.22 -7.88 -6.30
N VAL A 71 6.88 -8.59 -7.20
CA VAL A 71 8.25 -9.05 -6.94
C VAL A 71 9.16 -7.81 -6.91
N SER A 72 9.92 -7.68 -5.84
CA SER A 72 10.83 -6.55 -5.68
C SER A 72 11.97 -6.63 -6.69
N THR A 73 12.30 -5.48 -7.28
CA THR A 73 13.48 -5.31 -8.14
C THR A 73 14.62 -4.62 -7.41
N SER A 74 14.43 -4.27 -6.15
CA SER A 74 15.47 -3.61 -5.35
C SER A 74 16.55 -4.60 -4.94
N SER A 75 17.82 -4.19 -5.06
CA SER A 75 18.98 -5.01 -4.69
C SER A 75 19.11 -5.22 -3.17
N ASP A 76 18.50 -4.34 -2.39
CA ASP A 76 18.47 -4.34 -0.91
C ASP A 76 17.13 -4.83 -0.34
N ALA A 77 16.28 -5.43 -1.19
CA ALA A 77 15.00 -5.96 -0.76
C ALA A 77 15.18 -7.07 0.30
N PRO A 78 14.55 -6.93 1.49
CA PRO A 78 14.69 -7.93 2.55
C PRO A 78 13.94 -9.22 2.25
N THR A 79 12.93 -9.16 1.38
CA THR A 79 12.08 -10.29 0.98
C THR A 79 11.76 -10.19 -0.52
N PRO A 80 11.36 -11.31 -1.17
CA PRO A 80 11.06 -11.29 -2.60
C PRO A 80 9.86 -10.44 -2.98
N TRP A 81 8.88 -10.27 -2.09
CA TRP A 81 7.65 -9.53 -2.38
C TRP A 81 7.62 -8.18 -1.69
N GLU A 82 7.09 -7.19 -2.40
CA GLU A 82 6.77 -5.87 -1.88
C GLU A 82 5.27 -5.63 -1.96
N ILE A 83 4.66 -5.17 -0.86
CA ILE A 83 3.32 -4.60 -0.91
C ILE A 83 3.46 -3.16 -1.37
N ALA A 84 3.19 -2.91 -2.65
CA ALA A 84 3.32 -1.59 -3.24
C ALA A 84 2.16 -0.66 -2.89
N THR A 85 0.97 -1.22 -2.66
CA THR A 85 -0.25 -0.46 -2.36
C THR A 85 -1.20 -1.31 -1.53
N LEU A 86 -1.77 -0.73 -0.47
CA LEU A 86 -2.94 -1.25 0.23
C LEU A 86 -3.72 -0.06 0.81
N HIS A 87 -4.86 0.23 0.20
CA HIS A 87 -5.74 1.32 0.61
C HIS A 87 -7.16 0.83 0.74
N VAL A 88 -7.84 1.21 1.83
CA VAL A 88 -9.25 0.95 2.07
C VAL A 88 -9.92 2.25 2.52
N LEU A 89 -11.03 2.60 1.89
CA LEU A 89 -11.78 3.79 2.23
C LEU A 89 -12.24 3.77 3.69
N PRO A 90 -12.32 4.93 4.37
CA PRO A 90 -12.67 5.00 5.79
C PRO A 90 -13.94 4.23 6.16
N GLU A 91 -14.97 4.32 5.33
CA GLU A 91 -16.26 3.66 5.56
C GLU A 91 -16.22 2.13 5.48
N ALA A 92 -15.20 1.57 4.86
CA ALA A 92 -15.02 0.12 4.71
C ALA A 92 -13.98 -0.47 5.69
N ARG A 93 -13.47 0.33 6.61
CA ARG A 93 -12.50 -0.11 7.62
C ARG A 93 -13.19 -0.74 8.83
N ASN A 94 -12.40 -1.40 9.69
CA ASN A 94 -12.84 -1.99 10.95
C ASN A 94 -13.92 -3.09 10.85
N CYS A 95 -14.04 -3.71 9.68
CA CYS A 95 -14.95 -4.83 9.45
C CYS A 95 -14.22 -6.09 8.92
N GLY A 96 -12.92 -6.17 9.05
CA GLY A 96 -12.09 -7.26 8.53
C GLY A 96 -11.80 -7.18 7.03
N ALA A 97 -12.26 -6.14 6.35
CA ALA A 97 -12.08 -5.99 4.90
C ALA A 97 -10.61 -5.79 4.51
N SER A 98 -9.86 -5.00 5.29
CA SER A 98 -8.42 -4.80 5.07
C SER A 98 -7.63 -6.09 5.28
N ASP A 99 -8.01 -6.88 6.27
CA ASP A 99 -7.40 -8.18 6.56
C ASP A 99 -7.62 -9.14 5.39
N ASN A 100 -8.84 -9.24 4.89
CA ASN A 100 -9.19 -10.08 3.73
C ASN A 100 -8.47 -9.62 2.46
N LEU A 101 -8.32 -8.31 2.27
CA LEU A 101 -7.63 -7.76 1.10
C LEU A 101 -6.13 -8.08 1.12
N LEU A 102 -5.48 -7.95 2.27
CA LEU A 102 -4.09 -8.32 2.46
C LEU A 102 -3.87 -9.81 2.21
N ASP A 103 -4.71 -10.66 2.80
CA ASP A 103 -4.65 -12.11 2.64
C ASP A 103 -4.83 -12.54 1.18
N ALA A 104 -5.81 -11.96 0.49
CA ALA A 104 -6.04 -12.21 -0.94
C ALA A 104 -4.86 -11.75 -1.82
N CYS A 105 -4.12 -10.74 -1.40
CA CYS A 105 -3.01 -10.18 -2.16
C CYS A 105 -1.72 -10.97 -1.99
N ILE A 106 -1.32 -11.27 -0.75
CA ILE A 106 -0.03 -11.91 -0.45
C ILE A 106 -0.14 -13.24 0.32
N GLY A 107 -1.30 -13.54 0.94
CA GLY A 107 -1.45 -14.73 1.79
C GLY A 107 -0.38 -14.78 2.88
N ASN A 108 0.29 -15.93 2.99
CA ASN A 108 1.37 -16.17 3.96
C ASN A 108 2.78 -15.88 3.42
N ARG A 109 2.90 -15.27 2.24
CA ARG A 109 4.21 -14.98 1.65
C ARG A 109 5.01 -14.01 2.50
N SER A 110 6.33 -14.18 2.49
CA SER A 110 7.25 -13.15 2.97
C SER A 110 7.13 -11.89 2.10
N ALA A 111 7.04 -10.76 2.76
CA ALA A 111 6.88 -9.48 2.08
C ALA A 111 7.38 -8.32 2.94
N TYR A 112 7.68 -7.20 2.32
CA TYR A 112 7.91 -5.95 3.01
C TYR A 112 6.99 -4.86 2.49
N VAL A 113 6.83 -3.82 3.26
CA VAL A 113 6.00 -2.65 2.94
C VAL A 113 6.66 -1.38 3.47
N TRP A 114 6.53 -0.30 2.72
CA TRP A 114 6.86 1.03 3.18
C TRP A 114 5.61 1.77 3.61
N VAL A 115 5.63 2.34 4.79
CA VAL A 115 4.54 3.17 5.34
C VAL A 115 5.10 4.51 5.80
N PHE A 116 4.25 5.53 5.89
CA PHE A 116 4.66 6.78 6.53
C PHE A 116 5.00 6.50 8.00
N ALA A 117 6.13 7.01 8.47
CA ALA A 117 6.62 6.75 9.83
C ALA A 117 5.62 7.17 10.91
N ASP A 118 4.82 8.19 10.65
CA ASP A 118 3.78 8.69 11.55
C ASP A 118 2.42 7.97 11.40
N ASN A 119 2.29 7.03 10.47
CA ASN A 119 1.05 6.29 10.24
C ASN A 119 0.92 5.12 11.22
N ALA A 120 0.64 5.43 12.49
CA ALA A 120 0.50 4.44 13.56
C ALA A 120 -0.58 3.38 13.25
N ARG A 121 -1.65 3.76 12.54
CA ARG A 121 -2.72 2.84 12.12
C ARG A 121 -2.19 1.76 11.17
N ALA A 122 -1.45 2.15 10.15
CA ALA A 122 -0.86 1.19 9.20
C ALA A 122 0.18 0.31 9.89
N ILE A 123 1.06 0.89 10.71
CA ILE A 123 2.06 0.14 11.47
C ILE A 123 1.39 -0.93 12.35
N SER A 124 0.38 -0.56 13.13
CA SER A 124 -0.37 -1.50 13.98
C SER A 124 -1.09 -2.57 13.16
N PHE A 125 -1.65 -2.21 12.00
CA PHE A 125 -2.30 -3.16 11.09
C PHE A 125 -1.31 -4.23 10.63
N TYR A 126 -0.16 -3.83 10.09
CA TYR A 126 0.85 -4.77 9.61
C TYR A 126 1.46 -5.60 10.74
N GLN A 127 1.66 -5.02 11.92
CA GLN A 127 2.16 -5.77 13.10
C GLN A 127 1.21 -6.90 13.50
N ARG A 128 -0.10 -6.68 13.44
CA ARG A 128 -1.09 -7.75 13.68
C ARG A 128 -1.02 -8.88 12.65
N HIS A 129 -0.49 -8.61 11.46
CA HIS A 129 -0.29 -9.58 10.39
C HIS A 129 1.12 -10.17 10.32
N GLY A 130 1.88 -10.08 11.40
CA GLY A 130 3.20 -10.69 11.53
C GLY A 130 4.36 -9.87 10.96
N PHE A 131 4.12 -8.62 10.57
CA PHE A 131 5.18 -7.71 10.17
C PHE A 131 5.83 -7.09 11.40
N HIS A 132 7.12 -6.86 11.33
CA HIS A 132 7.88 -6.12 12.33
C HIS A 132 8.58 -4.91 11.68
N VAL A 133 8.80 -3.88 12.49
CA VAL A 133 9.53 -2.68 12.05
C VAL A 133 10.97 -3.05 11.79
N ASP A 134 11.48 -2.71 10.61
CA ASP A 134 12.89 -2.83 10.30
C ASP A 134 13.65 -1.64 10.88
N ALA A 135 14.32 -1.87 12.00
CA ALA A 135 15.07 -0.83 12.69
C ALA A 135 16.31 -0.32 11.93
N ALA A 136 16.74 -1.06 10.91
CA ALA A 136 17.94 -0.71 10.13
C ALA A 136 17.65 0.31 9.00
N ASP A 137 16.38 0.44 8.57
CA ASP A 137 16.04 1.22 7.39
C ASP A 137 14.81 2.10 7.58
N GLY A 138 15.06 3.37 7.88
CA GLY A 138 14.16 4.48 7.55
C GLY A 138 14.58 5.07 6.20
N ALA A 139 13.64 5.55 5.43
CA ALA A 139 13.87 6.27 4.19
C ALA A 139 13.15 7.61 4.22
N VAL A 140 13.63 8.53 3.41
CA VAL A 140 12.96 9.81 3.19
C VAL A 140 12.52 9.86 1.72
N ASP A 141 11.25 10.12 1.48
CA ASP A 141 10.74 10.29 0.12
C ASP A 141 10.72 11.77 -0.25
N ASP A 142 11.73 12.18 -0.98
CA ASP A 142 11.88 13.55 -1.46
C ASP A 142 10.81 13.95 -2.48
N SER A 143 10.23 12.98 -3.20
CA SER A 143 9.14 13.24 -4.15
C SER A 143 7.83 13.65 -3.46
N LEU A 144 7.69 13.29 -2.19
CA LEU A 144 6.59 13.68 -1.32
C LEU A 144 6.95 14.82 -0.36
N GLY A 145 8.01 15.59 -0.65
CA GLY A 145 8.42 16.72 0.15
C GLY A 145 9.23 16.36 1.40
N GLY A 146 9.96 15.25 1.38
CA GLY A 146 10.82 14.81 2.49
C GLY A 146 10.07 14.05 3.59
N VAL A 147 9.04 13.29 3.23
CA VAL A 147 8.28 12.45 4.18
C VAL A 147 9.12 11.28 4.66
N GLU A 148 9.17 11.07 5.96
CA GLU A 148 9.82 9.91 6.55
C GLU A 148 8.98 8.64 6.35
N LEU A 149 9.64 7.60 5.84
CA LEU A 149 9.08 6.28 5.63
C LEU A 149 9.69 5.28 6.60
N GLN A 150 8.89 4.32 7.01
CA GLN A 150 9.28 3.18 7.81
C GLN A 150 9.04 1.88 7.03
N ARG A 151 10.05 1.03 6.96
CA ARG A 151 9.91 -0.31 6.39
C ARG A 151 9.44 -1.30 7.44
N LEU A 152 8.46 -2.14 7.08
CA LEU A 152 8.05 -3.28 7.87
C LEU A 152 8.25 -4.56 7.05
N ILE A 153 8.65 -5.63 7.71
CA ILE A 153 9.03 -6.91 7.10
C ILE A 153 8.23 -8.04 7.74
N ARG A 154 7.74 -8.96 6.91
CA ARG A 154 7.27 -10.28 7.33
C ARG A 154 8.10 -11.33 6.61
N GLU A 155 8.84 -12.11 7.35
CA GLU A 155 9.60 -13.25 6.85
C GLU A 155 8.71 -14.48 6.73
N ASP A 156 9.13 -15.44 5.92
CA ASP A 156 8.45 -16.74 5.86
C ASP A 156 8.47 -17.37 7.25
N ILE A 157 7.32 -17.83 7.70
CA ILE A 157 7.25 -18.70 8.88
C ILE A 157 7.89 -20.02 8.43
N ILE A 158 9.16 -20.20 8.75
CA ILE A 158 9.79 -21.51 8.68
C ILE A 158 9.08 -22.33 9.74
N GLU A 159 8.09 -23.14 9.33
CA GLU A 159 7.59 -24.17 10.21
C GLU A 159 8.78 -25.06 10.55
N SER A 160 9.31 -24.86 11.76
CA SER A 160 10.30 -25.77 12.35
C SER A 160 9.61 -27.12 12.51
N GLN A 161 9.95 -28.02 11.61
CA GLN A 161 9.60 -29.44 11.73
C GLN A 161 10.27 -30.06 12.96
#